data_b3255a237eca9e1ccd56c2cdff9c9b34
#
_entry.id   b3255a237eca9e1ccd56c2cdff9c9b34
#
_cell.length_a   1.000
_cell.length_b   1.000
_cell.length_c   1.000
_cell.angle_alpha   90.00
_cell.angle_beta   90.00
_cell.angle_gamma   90.00
#
_symmetry.space_group_name_H-M   'P 1'
#
loop_
_entity.id
_entity.type
_entity.pdbx_description
1 polymer ?
#
loop_
_entity_poly.entity_id
_entity_poly.type
_entity_poly.pdbx_seq_one_letter_code
_entity_poly.pdbx_strand_id
1 'polypeptide(L)'
;MTLSLPEFLRKMPKAELHYHLLGGVRMQTMLDLAHKYAVPLTEKDAKSYYRAFAHENEVVKGGIAALNFLYPLLRSTEDYERVAFEILEDAKNSGVRYVEFFWNPNDIAPELSYQSVTLALAKIFTQAELNWNISAYLIPSINREKSPEEAVEMVQWMIDFPHDRVLGIGIDYREDHAPIEKFWKAYRLAKQHGLRLTGHCSEFGLHWRNVETGLDLIELERIDHGYTVVENPELMSRCAEEGIPFTVVPSNTFFLKKWPDHKIWQHRHPIRQMARAGMTIIPATDDWHMHNTNGQKCYQVMIEDFGFDLDGIRQCIENGINAAWQPESTKKIWRKEWLAEFDRLRATLIEEPLFTKEFHTPYQLAKSIK
;
A
#
# COMPACT_ATOMS: atom_id res chain seq x y z
N MET A 1 17.57 -4.70 -26.83
CA MET A 1 16.85 -5.87 -26.29
C MET A 1 15.39 -5.44 -26.12
N THR A 2 14.48 -6.10 -26.80
CA THR A 2 13.04 -5.78 -26.72
C THR A 2 12.44 -6.40 -25.45
N LEU A 3 11.44 -5.75 -24.84
CA LEU A 3 10.76 -6.19 -23.63
C LEU A 3 9.31 -6.56 -23.91
N SER A 4 8.83 -7.61 -23.27
CA SER A 4 7.40 -7.86 -23.13
C SER A 4 6.78 -6.89 -22.09
N LEU A 5 5.45 -6.70 -22.13
CA LEU A 5 4.76 -5.85 -21.15
C LEU A 5 5.03 -6.26 -19.69
N PRO A 6 4.96 -7.56 -19.30
CA PRO A 6 5.30 -7.98 -17.95
C PRO A 6 6.74 -7.65 -17.54
N GLU A 7 7.71 -7.79 -18.45
CA GLU A 7 9.11 -7.45 -18.16
C GLU A 7 9.31 -5.95 -18.01
N PHE A 8 8.64 -5.14 -18.85
CA PHE A 8 8.60 -3.69 -18.72
C PHE A 8 8.05 -3.28 -17.35
N LEU A 9 6.88 -3.79 -16.99
CA LEU A 9 6.23 -3.48 -15.71
C LEU A 9 7.07 -3.93 -14.50
N ARG A 10 7.80 -5.04 -14.61
CA ARG A 10 8.73 -5.51 -13.59
C ARG A 10 9.94 -4.60 -13.42
N LYS A 11 10.47 -4.03 -14.52
CA LYS A 11 11.69 -3.22 -14.51
C LYS A 11 11.45 -1.75 -14.24
N MET A 12 10.29 -1.20 -14.61
CA MET A 12 10.01 0.23 -14.44
C MET A 12 10.11 0.62 -12.95
N PRO A 13 10.72 1.77 -12.64
CA PRO A 13 10.84 2.25 -11.27
C PRO A 13 9.47 2.60 -10.68
N LYS A 14 9.25 2.33 -9.40
CA LYS A 14 8.00 2.63 -8.68
C LYS A 14 8.24 2.97 -7.23
N ALA A 15 7.33 3.79 -6.69
CA ALA A 15 7.14 3.96 -5.26
C ALA A 15 5.99 3.05 -4.79
N GLU A 16 6.16 2.43 -3.64
CA GLU A 16 5.13 1.67 -2.93
C GLU A 16 4.80 2.40 -1.63
N LEU A 17 3.64 3.06 -1.57
CA LEU A 17 3.28 3.95 -0.47
C LEU A 17 2.22 3.36 0.46
N HIS A 18 1.79 2.14 0.18
CA HIS A 18 0.79 1.44 0.97
C HIS A 18 1.08 -0.07 0.95
N TYR A 19 1.92 -0.50 1.87
CA TYR A 19 2.35 -1.87 1.99
C TYR A 19 2.42 -2.29 3.46
N HIS A 20 1.59 -3.24 3.85
CA HIS A 20 1.66 -3.82 5.19
C HIS A 20 2.88 -4.73 5.30
N LEU A 21 3.76 -4.45 6.26
CA LEU A 21 4.99 -5.21 6.45
C LEU A 21 4.72 -6.72 6.54
N LEU A 22 3.75 -7.12 7.36
CA LEU A 22 3.44 -8.54 7.53
C LEU A 22 2.59 -9.12 6.38
N GLY A 23 1.93 -8.29 5.59
CA GLY A 23 1.26 -8.69 4.34
C GLY A 23 2.22 -9.21 3.27
N GLY A 24 3.49 -8.87 3.39
CA GLY A 24 4.58 -9.36 2.55
C GLY A 24 5.28 -10.63 3.04
N VAL A 25 4.84 -11.23 4.14
CA VAL A 25 5.47 -12.45 4.65
C VAL A 25 5.23 -13.62 3.71
N ARG A 26 6.31 -14.27 3.27
CA ARG A 26 6.24 -15.47 2.43
C ARG A 26 5.61 -16.63 3.21
N MET A 27 4.80 -17.46 2.55
CA MET A 27 4.14 -18.61 3.22
C MET A 27 5.15 -19.54 3.89
N GLN A 28 6.30 -19.77 3.25
CA GLN A 28 7.36 -20.61 3.85
C GLN A 28 7.89 -19.99 5.15
N THR A 29 8.04 -18.66 5.20
CA THR A 29 8.50 -17.96 6.40
C THR A 29 7.46 -18.06 7.52
N MET A 30 6.16 -17.95 7.21
CA MET A 30 5.09 -18.22 8.19
C MET A 30 5.20 -19.65 8.79
N LEU A 31 5.43 -20.67 7.94
CA LEU A 31 5.62 -22.06 8.38
C LEU A 31 6.88 -22.25 9.23
N ASP A 32 7.99 -21.63 8.81
CA ASP A 32 9.27 -21.70 9.54
C ASP A 32 9.17 -21.07 10.93
N LEU A 33 8.51 -19.90 11.04
CA LEU A 33 8.28 -19.22 12.31
C LEU A 33 7.35 -20.04 13.22
N ALA A 34 6.27 -20.59 12.68
CA ALA A 34 5.39 -21.47 13.44
C ALA A 34 6.15 -22.69 13.97
N HIS A 35 7.00 -23.31 13.16
CA HIS A 35 7.86 -24.42 13.58
C HIS A 35 8.88 -23.98 14.66
N LYS A 36 9.57 -22.83 14.44
CA LYS A 36 10.56 -22.26 15.38
C LYS A 36 9.98 -22.10 16.79
N TYR A 37 8.73 -21.68 16.88
CA TYR A 37 8.08 -21.38 18.16
C TYR A 37 7.08 -22.45 18.61
N ALA A 38 7.11 -23.64 17.98
CA ALA A 38 6.23 -24.78 18.28
C ALA A 38 4.72 -24.42 18.27
N VAL A 39 4.32 -23.50 17.38
CA VAL A 39 2.93 -23.13 17.15
C VAL A 39 2.35 -24.09 16.10
N PRO A 40 1.25 -24.81 16.40
CA PRO A 40 0.65 -25.74 15.43
C PRO A 40 0.16 -24.98 14.18
N LEU A 41 0.74 -25.30 13.03
CA LEU A 41 0.32 -24.79 11.73
C LEU A 41 0.61 -25.82 10.66
N THR A 42 -0.44 -26.33 10.01
CA THR A 42 -0.26 -27.20 8.85
C THR A 42 -0.04 -26.37 7.59
N GLU A 43 0.55 -26.95 6.55
CA GLU A 43 0.68 -26.29 5.24
C GLU A 43 -0.70 -25.92 4.66
N LYS A 44 -1.72 -26.75 4.88
CA LYS A 44 -3.10 -26.46 4.47
C LYS A 44 -3.64 -25.20 5.19
N ASP A 45 -3.39 -25.08 6.48
CA ASP A 45 -3.84 -23.91 7.24
C ASP A 45 -3.08 -22.65 6.80
N ALA A 46 -1.77 -22.74 6.55
CA ALA A 46 -0.98 -21.65 6.02
C ALA A 46 -1.51 -21.19 4.66
N LYS A 47 -1.77 -22.09 3.71
CA LYS A 47 -2.35 -21.78 2.39
C LYS A 47 -3.66 -20.99 2.49
N SER A 48 -4.46 -21.22 3.54
CA SER A 48 -5.74 -20.51 3.73
C SER A 48 -5.62 -19.01 3.94
N TYR A 49 -4.44 -18.48 4.23
CA TYR A 49 -4.17 -17.05 4.33
C TYR A 49 -3.80 -16.41 2.98
N TYR A 50 -3.37 -17.20 2.00
CA TYR A 50 -2.80 -16.72 0.74
C TYR A 50 -3.72 -17.01 -0.44
N ARG A 51 -4.17 -15.98 -1.13
CA ARG A 51 -5.07 -16.11 -2.30
C ARG A 51 -4.47 -16.95 -3.43
N ALA A 52 -3.14 -16.97 -3.55
CA ALA A 52 -2.47 -17.77 -4.59
C ALA A 52 -2.80 -19.26 -4.58
N PHE A 53 -3.25 -19.79 -3.44
CA PHE A 53 -3.54 -21.20 -3.23
C PHE A 53 -5.04 -21.50 -3.10
N ALA A 54 -5.90 -20.48 -3.23
CA ALA A 54 -7.34 -20.66 -3.18
C ALA A 54 -7.84 -21.32 -4.48
N HIS A 55 -8.63 -22.40 -4.34
CA HIS A 55 -9.40 -22.97 -5.43
C HIS A 55 -10.73 -22.23 -5.62
N GLU A 56 -11.40 -22.45 -6.76
CA GLU A 56 -12.77 -21.97 -6.97
C GLU A 56 -13.65 -22.38 -5.78
N ASN A 57 -14.33 -21.41 -5.17
CA ASN A 57 -15.19 -21.57 -3.99
C ASN A 57 -14.48 -21.70 -2.62
N GLU A 58 -13.16 -21.66 -2.52
CA GLU A 58 -12.48 -21.57 -1.22
C GLU A 58 -12.41 -20.12 -0.73
N VAL A 59 -12.78 -19.93 0.55
CA VAL A 59 -12.69 -18.61 1.19
C VAL A 59 -11.30 -18.44 1.79
N VAL A 60 -10.53 -17.48 1.25
CA VAL A 60 -9.28 -17.04 1.88
C VAL A 60 -9.60 -16.30 3.18
N LYS A 61 -8.88 -16.55 4.25
CA LYS A 61 -9.04 -15.87 5.55
C LYS A 61 -8.81 -14.37 5.44
N GLY A 62 -7.89 -13.94 4.56
CA GLY A 62 -7.61 -12.53 4.28
C GLY A 62 -6.45 -11.95 5.08
N GLY A 63 -6.03 -10.72 4.72
CA GLY A 63 -4.87 -10.04 5.29
C GLY A 63 -4.98 -9.82 6.79
N ILE A 64 -6.07 -9.28 7.30
CA ILE A 64 -6.27 -9.04 8.74
C ILE A 64 -6.11 -10.32 9.57
N ALA A 65 -6.67 -11.46 9.10
CA ALA A 65 -6.50 -12.72 9.79
C ALA A 65 -5.05 -13.22 9.77
N ALA A 66 -4.33 -12.93 8.69
CA ALA A 66 -2.91 -13.25 8.58
C ALA A 66 -2.07 -12.36 9.51
N LEU A 67 -2.34 -11.06 9.60
CA LEU A 67 -1.68 -10.15 10.53
C LEU A 67 -1.87 -10.60 11.98
N ASN A 68 -3.10 -10.90 12.39
CA ASN A 68 -3.42 -11.39 13.73
C ASN A 68 -2.71 -12.71 14.09
N PHE A 69 -2.42 -13.55 13.09
CA PHE A 69 -1.66 -14.79 13.29
C PHE A 69 -0.15 -14.53 13.33
N LEU A 70 0.36 -13.61 12.51
CA LEU A 70 1.79 -13.37 12.35
C LEU A 70 2.40 -12.54 13.48
N TYR A 71 1.73 -11.46 13.95
CA TYR A 71 2.29 -10.63 15.01
C TYR A 71 2.74 -11.42 16.24
N PRO A 72 1.94 -12.36 16.81
CA PRO A 72 2.37 -13.18 17.93
C PRO A 72 3.47 -14.21 17.60
N LEU A 73 3.74 -14.45 16.31
CA LEU A 73 4.80 -15.38 15.87
C LEU A 73 6.17 -14.71 15.76
N LEU A 74 6.24 -13.40 15.53
CA LEU A 74 7.50 -12.68 15.46
C LEU A 74 7.94 -12.31 16.88
N ARG A 75 8.76 -13.15 17.51
CA ARG A 75 9.13 -13.03 18.92
C ARG A 75 10.55 -12.54 19.16
N SER A 76 11.31 -12.32 18.10
CA SER A 76 12.66 -11.76 18.19
C SER A 76 12.90 -10.70 17.11
N THR A 77 13.89 -9.85 17.32
CA THR A 77 14.32 -8.85 16.33
C THR A 77 14.80 -9.50 15.06
N GLU A 78 15.42 -10.67 15.12
CA GLU A 78 15.89 -11.44 13.96
C GLU A 78 14.73 -11.94 13.10
N ASP A 79 13.55 -12.20 13.68
CA ASP A 79 12.37 -12.55 12.90
C ASP A 79 11.91 -11.37 12.04
N TYR A 80 11.90 -10.16 12.60
CA TYR A 80 11.61 -8.93 11.86
C TYR A 80 12.69 -8.61 10.81
N GLU A 81 13.97 -8.81 11.14
CA GLU A 81 15.07 -8.64 10.19
C GLU A 81 14.90 -9.58 8.99
N ARG A 82 14.59 -10.87 9.23
CA ARG A 82 14.33 -11.84 8.17
C ARG A 82 13.17 -11.43 7.29
N VAL A 83 12.03 -11.09 7.89
CA VAL A 83 10.83 -10.66 7.15
C VAL A 83 11.13 -9.43 6.31
N ALA A 84 11.74 -8.41 6.88
CA ALA A 84 12.09 -7.18 6.16
C ALA A 84 13.04 -7.45 4.98
N PHE A 85 14.04 -8.31 5.18
CA PHE A 85 14.98 -8.67 4.11
C PHE A 85 14.28 -9.36 2.94
N GLU A 86 13.43 -10.36 3.23
CA GLU A 86 12.71 -11.12 2.20
C GLU A 86 11.73 -10.22 1.41
N ILE A 87 11.02 -9.31 2.09
CA ILE A 87 10.11 -8.36 1.45
C ILE A 87 10.85 -7.37 0.56
N LEU A 88 11.99 -6.85 1.01
CA LEU A 88 12.78 -5.92 0.21
C LEU A 88 13.47 -6.60 -0.98
N GLU A 89 13.81 -7.88 -0.86
CA GLU A 89 14.26 -8.69 -1.99
C GLU A 89 13.15 -8.84 -3.05
N ASP A 90 11.92 -9.11 -2.64
CA ASP A 90 10.75 -9.18 -3.53
C ASP A 90 10.46 -7.81 -4.16
N ALA A 91 10.53 -6.72 -3.39
CA ALA A 91 10.37 -5.35 -3.87
C ALA A 91 11.41 -5.00 -4.96
N LYS A 92 12.70 -5.33 -4.72
CA LYS A 92 13.77 -5.19 -5.71
C LYS A 92 13.43 -5.91 -7.01
N ASN A 93 12.98 -7.16 -6.91
CA ASN A 93 12.67 -7.99 -8.07
C ASN A 93 11.45 -7.48 -8.86
N SER A 94 10.67 -6.58 -8.29
CA SER A 94 9.50 -5.93 -8.91
C SER A 94 9.73 -4.48 -9.34
N GLY A 95 10.96 -3.97 -9.25
CA GLY A 95 11.32 -2.61 -9.65
C GLY A 95 10.93 -1.51 -8.66
N VAL A 96 10.55 -1.87 -7.45
CA VAL A 96 10.29 -0.90 -6.37
C VAL A 96 11.61 -0.29 -5.92
N ARG A 97 11.64 1.05 -5.76
CA ARG A 97 12.82 1.81 -5.34
C ARG A 97 12.61 2.63 -4.09
N TYR A 98 11.38 2.83 -3.73
CA TYR A 98 10.97 3.53 -2.53
C TYR A 98 9.75 2.84 -1.94
N VAL A 99 9.74 2.61 -0.62
CA VAL A 99 8.63 1.95 0.06
C VAL A 99 8.38 2.55 1.44
N GLU A 100 7.10 2.73 1.78
CA GLU A 100 6.60 3.10 3.09
C GLU A 100 5.77 1.95 3.64
N PHE A 101 6.24 1.33 4.73
CA PHE A 101 5.60 0.16 5.33
C PHE A 101 4.69 0.53 6.48
N PHE A 102 3.45 0.09 6.42
CA PHE A 102 2.58 0.01 7.59
C PHE A 102 2.99 -1.15 8.49
N TRP A 103 3.00 -0.93 9.79
CA TRP A 103 3.16 -1.96 10.81
C TRP A 103 2.52 -1.54 12.12
N ASN A 104 2.07 -2.49 12.96
CA ASN A 104 1.26 -2.20 14.14
C ASN A 104 2.07 -2.44 15.43
N PRO A 105 2.69 -1.40 16.01
CA PRO A 105 3.50 -1.54 17.23
C PRO A 105 2.73 -2.10 18.43
N ASN A 106 1.43 -1.84 18.52
CA ASN A 106 0.59 -2.35 19.60
C ASN A 106 0.29 -3.86 19.51
N ASP A 107 0.63 -4.52 18.38
CA ASP A 107 0.35 -5.93 18.13
C ASP A 107 1.60 -6.83 18.26
N ILE A 108 2.79 -6.24 18.48
CA ILE A 108 4.05 -6.99 18.60
C ILE A 108 4.02 -7.92 19.83
N ALA A 109 4.81 -8.98 19.77
CA ALA A 109 4.95 -9.92 20.88
C ALA A 109 5.48 -9.20 22.15
N PRO A 110 5.04 -9.61 23.34
CA PRO A 110 5.35 -8.91 24.61
C PRO A 110 6.84 -8.92 24.96
N GLU A 111 7.63 -9.78 24.34
CA GLU A 111 9.09 -9.84 24.50
C GLU A 111 9.81 -8.69 23.78
N LEU A 112 9.12 -7.97 22.91
CA LEU A 112 9.66 -6.92 22.06
C LEU A 112 9.14 -5.53 22.46
N SER A 113 9.85 -4.51 22.04
CA SER A 113 9.44 -3.11 22.20
C SER A 113 9.38 -2.41 20.85
N TYR A 114 8.62 -1.31 20.77
CA TYR A 114 8.62 -0.43 19.61
C TYR A 114 10.06 -0.09 19.17
N GLN A 115 10.92 0.30 20.12
CA GLN A 115 12.30 0.68 19.83
C GLN A 115 13.10 -0.48 19.25
N SER A 116 13.03 -1.69 19.85
CA SER A 116 13.81 -2.83 19.38
C SER A 116 13.45 -3.26 17.97
N VAL A 117 12.15 -3.27 17.64
CA VAL A 117 11.67 -3.64 16.30
C VAL A 117 12.01 -2.55 15.29
N THR A 118 11.83 -1.27 15.64
CA THR A 118 12.20 -0.15 14.75
C THR A 118 13.68 -0.20 14.37
N LEU A 119 14.59 -0.45 15.33
CA LEU A 119 16.02 -0.57 15.07
C LEU A 119 16.36 -1.79 14.20
N ALA A 120 15.71 -2.93 14.43
CA ALA A 120 15.91 -4.13 13.61
C ALA A 120 15.49 -3.89 12.14
N LEU A 121 14.33 -3.28 11.93
CA LEU A 121 13.83 -2.94 10.60
C LEU A 121 14.75 -1.90 9.92
N ALA A 122 15.13 -0.84 10.62
CA ALA A 122 16.00 0.21 10.11
C ALA A 122 17.38 -0.31 9.69
N LYS A 123 17.92 -1.30 10.40
CA LYS A 123 19.18 -1.99 10.02
C LYS A 123 19.05 -2.63 8.64
N ILE A 124 17.99 -3.37 8.39
CA ILE A 124 17.75 -4.03 7.09
C ILE A 124 17.45 -3.02 5.98
N PHE A 125 16.70 -1.95 6.29
CA PHE A 125 16.43 -0.86 5.34
C PHE A 125 17.73 -0.16 4.88
N THR A 126 18.66 0.04 5.82
CA THR A 126 19.97 0.59 5.49
C THR A 126 20.79 -0.35 4.57
N GLN A 127 20.72 -1.67 4.82
CA GLN A 127 21.36 -2.65 3.95
C GLN A 127 20.74 -2.68 2.55
N ALA A 128 19.41 -2.59 2.45
CA ALA A 128 18.71 -2.54 1.16
C ALA A 128 19.03 -1.27 0.37
N GLU A 129 19.17 -0.14 1.04
CA GLU A 129 19.57 1.12 0.41
C GLU A 129 20.98 1.03 -0.17
N LEU A 130 21.93 0.52 0.60
CA LEU A 130 23.33 0.36 0.18
C LEU A 130 23.50 -0.67 -0.95
N ASN A 131 22.81 -1.81 -0.85
CA ASN A 131 23.05 -2.94 -1.74
C ASN A 131 22.13 -2.95 -2.97
N TRP A 132 20.95 -2.38 -2.87
CA TRP A 132 19.87 -2.48 -3.87
C TRP A 132 19.32 -1.15 -4.35
N ASN A 133 19.77 -0.04 -3.75
CA ASN A 133 19.25 1.31 -4.02
C ASN A 133 17.71 1.39 -3.80
N ILE A 134 17.24 0.78 -2.70
CA ILE A 134 15.85 0.83 -2.27
C ILE A 134 15.80 1.59 -0.95
N SER A 135 15.12 2.74 -0.94
CA SER A 135 14.86 3.49 0.28
C SER A 135 13.57 3.02 0.93
N ALA A 136 13.65 2.54 2.18
CA ALA A 136 12.51 2.01 2.92
C ALA A 136 12.28 2.77 4.22
N TYR A 137 11.00 2.97 4.56
CA TYR A 137 10.55 3.75 5.72
C TYR A 137 9.36 3.09 6.40
N LEU A 138 9.05 3.52 7.61
CA LEU A 138 7.97 3.01 8.45
C LEU A 138 6.88 4.05 8.64
N ILE A 139 5.65 3.56 8.65
CA ILE A 139 4.45 4.26 9.07
C ILE A 139 3.78 3.39 10.16
N PRO A 140 4.17 3.55 11.44
CA PRO A 140 3.45 2.91 12.53
C PRO A 140 1.95 3.16 12.41
N SER A 141 1.16 2.07 12.47
CA SER A 141 -0.26 2.09 12.18
C SER A 141 -1.09 1.77 13.41
N ILE A 142 -2.11 2.56 13.64
CA ILE A 142 -3.11 2.32 14.68
C ILE A 142 -3.95 1.11 14.28
N ASN A 143 -3.95 0.06 15.11
CA ASN A 143 -4.94 -0.99 15.00
C ASN A 143 -6.27 -0.47 15.55
N ARG A 144 -7.24 -0.16 14.67
CA ARG A 144 -8.52 0.44 15.09
C ARG A 144 -9.45 -0.53 15.86
N GLU A 145 -9.08 -1.81 15.97
CA GLU A 145 -9.76 -2.76 16.82
C GLU A 145 -9.33 -2.66 18.30
N LYS A 146 -8.29 -1.85 18.57
CA LYS A 146 -7.83 -1.50 19.93
C LYS A 146 -8.41 -0.16 20.40
N SER A 147 -8.07 0.21 21.63
CA SER A 147 -8.57 1.45 22.23
C SER A 147 -7.90 2.71 21.67
N PRO A 148 -8.57 3.87 21.67
CA PRO A 148 -7.95 5.15 21.36
C PRO A 148 -6.77 5.51 22.28
N GLU A 149 -6.76 5.03 23.50
CA GLU A 149 -5.69 5.22 24.49
C GLU A 149 -4.41 4.50 24.05
N GLU A 150 -4.53 3.24 23.58
CA GLU A 150 -3.39 2.49 23.01
C GLU A 150 -2.82 3.19 21.77
N ALA A 151 -3.65 3.84 20.96
CA ALA A 151 -3.18 4.64 19.82
C ALA A 151 -2.37 5.87 20.27
N VAL A 152 -2.78 6.54 21.33
CA VAL A 152 -2.02 7.65 21.93
C VAL A 152 -0.70 7.15 22.51
N GLU A 153 -0.70 6.00 23.19
CA GLU A 153 0.50 5.36 23.72
C GLU A 153 1.50 5.02 22.59
N MET A 154 1.03 4.46 21.47
CA MET A 154 1.87 4.21 20.30
C MET A 154 2.57 5.48 19.83
N VAL A 155 1.83 6.57 19.68
CA VAL A 155 2.42 7.85 19.28
C VAL A 155 3.42 8.37 20.33
N GLN A 156 3.16 8.14 21.62
CA GLN A 156 4.10 8.49 22.66
C GLN A 156 5.42 7.71 22.54
N TRP A 157 5.38 6.41 22.21
CA TRP A 157 6.60 5.63 21.95
C TRP A 157 7.39 6.23 20.78
N MET A 158 6.72 6.69 19.72
CA MET A 158 7.37 7.32 18.56
C MET A 158 8.04 8.65 18.93
N ILE A 159 7.44 9.40 19.85
CA ILE A 159 7.99 10.67 20.37
C ILE A 159 9.19 10.42 21.29
N ASP A 160 9.10 9.41 22.16
CA ASP A 160 10.16 9.04 23.10
C ASP A 160 11.37 8.40 22.42
N PHE A 161 11.14 7.69 21.32
CA PHE A 161 12.16 7.00 20.52
C PHE A 161 12.09 7.39 19.03
N PRO A 162 12.36 8.67 18.68
CA PRO A 162 12.30 9.12 17.30
C PRO A 162 13.37 8.44 16.45
N HIS A 163 13.03 8.14 15.19
CA HIS A 163 13.95 7.52 14.25
C HIS A 163 13.72 8.05 12.85
N ASP A 164 14.79 8.36 12.10
CA ASP A 164 14.73 8.96 10.76
C ASP A 164 14.00 8.09 9.72
N ARG A 165 13.88 6.78 9.99
CA ARG A 165 13.12 5.86 9.14
C ARG A 165 11.62 5.82 9.47
N VAL A 166 11.13 6.58 10.45
CA VAL A 166 9.72 6.69 10.82
C VAL A 166 9.20 8.03 10.34
N LEU A 167 8.28 8.02 9.38
CA LEU A 167 7.84 9.26 8.71
C LEU A 167 6.54 9.82 9.27
N GLY A 168 5.65 8.98 9.72
CA GLY A 168 4.31 9.39 10.12
C GLY A 168 3.54 8.26 10.77
N ILE A 169 2.23 8.46 10.92
CA ILE A 169 1.30 7.44 11.41
C ILE A 169 0.22 7.11 10.39
N GLY A 170 -0.26 5.88 10.46
CA GLY A 170 -1.43 5.40 9.73
C GLY A 170 -2.50 4.84 10.68
N ILE A 171 -3.57 4.33 10.10
CA ILE A 171 -4.59 3.53 10.76
C ILE A 171 -5.08 2.46 9.79
N ASP A 172 -5.25 1.24 10.28
CA ASP A 172 -5.65 0.08 9.50
C ASP A 172 -6.63 -0.83 10.27
N TYR A 173 -6.74 -2.11 9.87
CA TYR A 173 -7.72 -3.07 10.37
C TYR A 173 -9.17 -2.71 9.99
N ARG A 174 -10.16 -3.32 10.65
CA ARG A 174 -11.56 -3.27 10.24
C ARG A 174 -12.20 -1.90 10.48
N GLU A 175 -12.39 -1.16 9.42
CA GLU A 175 -12.97 0.19 9.45
C GLU A 175 -14.41 0.21 10.00
N ASP A 176 -15.19 -0.87 9.80
CA ASP A 176 -16.53 -1.02 10.36
C ASP A 176 -16.54 -1.21 11.89
N HIS A 177 -15.41 -1.49 12.50
CA HIS A 177 -15.25 -1.66 13.94
C HIS A 177 -15.13 -0.33 14.67
N ALA A 178 -14.31 0.58 14.16
CA ALA A 178 -14.13 1.90 14.72
C ALA A 178 -13.81 2.94 13.65
N PRO A 179 -14.63 3.99 13.51
CA PRO A 179 -14.38 5.08 12.60
C PRO A 179 -13.16 5.90 13.04
N ILE A 180 -12.48 6.52 12.07
CA ILE A 180 -11.19 7.18 12.27
C ILE A 180 -11.24 8.32 13.30
N GLU A 181 -12.36 9.02 13.43
CA GLU A 181 -12.54 10.12 14.39
C GLU A 181 -12.37 9.70 15.85
N LYS A 182 -12.52 8.43 16.19
CA LYS A 182 -12.23 7.95 17.56
C LYS A 182 -10.77 8.15 17.92
N PHE A 183 -9.88 8.16 16.96
CA PHE A 183 -8.42 8.23 17.13
C PHE A 183 -7.85 9.64 16.96
N TRP A 184 -8.69 10.67 16.92
CA TRP A 184 -8.30 12.06 16.68
C TRP A 184 -7.19 12.58 17.64
N LYS A 185 -7.16 12.08 18.89
CA LYS A 185 -6.14 12.48 19.87
C LYS A 185 -4.74 12.01 19.47
N ALA A 186 -4.63 10.76 19.01
CA ALA A 186 -3.37 10.20 18.52
C ALA A 186 -2.87 10.96 17.29
N TYR A 187 -3.75 11.24 16.31
CA TYR A 187 -3.40 12.01 15.12
C TYR A 187 -2.99 13.45 15.45
N ARG A 188 -3.71 14.10 16.35
CA ARG A 188 -3.34 15.45 16.79
C ARG A 188 -1.99 15.47 17.49
N LEU A 189 -1.70 14.52 18.36
CA LEU A 189 -0.41 14.38 19.03
C LEU A 189 0.71 14.15 18.01
N ALA A 190 0.51 13.25 17.07
CA ALA A 190 1.47 12.99 15.98
C ALA A 190 1.78 14.25 15.17
N LYS A 191 0.74 14.99 14.75
CA LYS A 191 0.88 16.25 14.00
C LYS A 191 1.65 17.30 14.78
N GLN A 192 1.39 17.44 16.08
CA GLN A 192 2.10 18.39 16.95
C GLN A 192 3.61 18.11 17.04
N HIS A 193 4.01 16.85 16.82
CA HIS A 193 5.41 16.41 16.81
C HIS A 193 5.99 16.25 15.39
N GLY A 194 5.32 16.79 14.37
CA GLY A 194 5.83 16.83 13.00
C GLY A 194 5.75 15.52 12.23
N LEU A 195 5.00 14.54 12.74
CA LEU A 195 4.74 13.29 12.03
C LEU A 195 3.70 13.49 10.92
N ARG A 196 3.90 12.81 9.80
CA ARG A 196 2.98 12.81 8.66
C ARG A 196 1.77 11.94 8.93
N LEU A 197 0.63 12.22 8.26
CA LEU A 197 -0.64 11.59 8.56
C LEU A 197 -1.25 10.93 7.32
N THR A 198 -1.51 9.62 7.39
CA THR A 198 -2.30 8.88 6.39
C THR A 198 -3.31 7.99 7.10
N GLY A 199 -4.26 7.41 6.36
CA GLY A 199 -5.21 6.49 6.97
C GLY A 199 -6.11 5.78 5.97
N HIS A 200 -6.46 4.53 6.31
CA HIS A 200 -7.45 3.75 5.59
C HIS A 200 -8.85 4.33 5.81
N CYS A 201 -9.45 4.84 4.75
CA CYS A 201 -10.78 5.42 4.76
C CYS A 201 -11.61 4.81 3.63
N SER A 202 -12.80 4.32 3.95
CA SER A 202 -13.77 3.78 2.96
C SER A 202 -13.25 2.61 2.13
N GLU A 203 -12.48 1.70 2.76
CA GLU A 203 -11.97 0.50 2.11
C GLU A 203 -13.09 -0.53 1.84
N PHE A 204 -13.92 -0.81 2.86
CA PHE A 204 -14.91 -1.89 2.83
C PHE A 204 -16.29 -1.45 2.38
N GLY A 205 -16.38 -0.43 1.52
CA GLY A 205 -17.64 0.08 1.00
C GLY A 205 -18.46 0.83 2.04
N LEU A 206 -17.81 1.37 3.06
CA LEU A 206 -18.41 2.27 4.04
C LEU A 206 -18.67 3.65 3.43
N HIS A 207 -19.43 4.48 4.14
CA HIS A 207 -19.90 5.76 3.62
C HIS A 207 -18.72 6.69 3.23
N TRP A 208 -18.86 7.42 2.14
CA TRP A 208 -17.85 8.37 1.64
C TRP A 208 -17.42 9.45 2.65
N ARG A 209 -18.26 9.75 3.66
CA ARG A 209 -17.92 10.66 4.76
C ARG A 209 -16.69 10.25 5.54
N ASN A 210 -16.29 8.98 5.51
CA ASN A 210 -15.03 8.55 6.15
C ASN A 210 -13.83 9.24 5.48
N VAL A 211 -13.88 9.46 4.16
CA VAL A 211 -12.86 10.25 3.44
C VAL A 211 -12.91 11.72 3.87
N GLU A 212 -14.12 12.32 3.88
CA GLU A 212 -14.32 13.70 4.33
C GLU A 212 -13.81 13.92 5.77
N THR A 213 -14.19 13.02 6.68
CA THR A 213 -13.71 13.05 8.08
C THR A 213 -12.19 12.91 8.18
N GLY A 214 -11.60 12.03 7.38
CA GLY A 214 -10.15 11.89 7.30
C GLY A 214 -9.45 13.19 6.87
N LEU A 215 -10.00 13.89 5.89
CA LEU A 215 -9.45 15.15 5.39
C LEU A 215 -9.70 16.33 6.35
N ASP A 216 -10.94 16.51 6.82
CA ASP A 216 -11.36 17.74 7.49
C ASP A 216 -11.16 17.72 9.01
N LEU A 217 -11.28 16.55 9.65
CA LEU A 217 -11.15 16.41 11.10
C LEU A 217 -9.78 15.87 11.51
N ILE A 218 -9.31 14.85 10.79
CA ILE A 218 -8.03 14.19 11.09
C ILE A 218 -6.88 14.89 10.39
N GLU A 219 -7.17 15.63 9.31
CA GLU A 219 -6.21 16.39 8.50
C GLU A 219 -5.18 15.46 7.82
N LEU A 220 -5.66 14.33 7.28
CA LEU A 220 -4.82 13.38 6.54
C LEU A 220 -4.22 14.05 5.30
N GLU A 221 -2.95 13.78 5.06
CA GLU A 221 -2.21 14.29 3.90
C GLU A 221 -2.30 13.33 2.71
N ARG A 222 -2.70 12.09 2.97
CA ARG A 222 -2.92 11.01 1.99
C ARG A 222 -4.03 10.10 2.50
N ILE A 223 -4.87 9.66 1.58
CA ILE A 223 -5.95 8.70 1.85
C ILE A 223 -5.53 7.33 1.34
N ASP A 224 -5.64 6.32 2.20
CA ASP A 224 -5.46 4.94 1.80
C ASP A 224 -6.84 4.37 1.43
N HIS A 225 -6.96 3.74 0.24
CA HIS A 225 -8.18 3.28 -0.43
C HIS A 225 -9.11 4.42 -0.89
N GLY A 226 -10.01 4.91 -0.07
CA GLY A 226 -10.91 6.02 -0.36
C GLY A 226 -12.00 5.70 -1.39
N TYR A 227 -12.34 4.44 -1.62
CA TYR A 227 -13.13 4.02 -2.78
C TYR A 227 -14.52 4.60 -2.89
N THR A 228 -15.21 4.83 -1.78
CA THR A 228 -16.59 5.36 -1.81
C THR A 228 -16.66 6.88 -2.04
N VAL A 229 -15.52 7.57 -2.17
CA VAL A 229 -15.47 8.97 -2.60
C VAL A 229 -16.24 9.18 -3.91
N VAL A 230 -16.30 8.15 -4.78
CA VAL A 230 -17.03 8.18 -6.06
C VAL A 230 -18.56 8.32 -5.89
N GLU A 231 -19.09 8.11 -4.68
CA GLU A 231 -20.50 8.29 -4.34
C GLU A 231 -20.86 9.76 -4.06
N ASN A 232 -19.83 10.63 -3.89
CA ASN A 232 -20.01 12.08 -3.70
C ASN A 232 -19.19 12.85 -4.75
N PRO A 233 -19.83 13.29 -5.86
CA PRO A 233 -19.15 14.02 -6.93
C PRO A 233 -18.49 15.33 -6.48
N GLU A 234 -19.04 16.03 -5.49
CA GLU A 234 -18.47 17.29 -4.97
C GLU A 234 -17.17 17.03 -4.21
N LEU A 235 -17.18 16.03 -3.32
CA LEU A 235 -15.98 15.61 -2.60
C LEU A 235 -14.91 15.07 -3.56
N MET A 236 -15.31 14.30 -4.57
CA MET A 236 -14.41 13.77 -5.59
C MET A 236 -13.76 14.91 -6.39
N SER A 237 -14.52 15.94 -6.80
CA SER A 237 -13.99 17.13 -7.47
C SER A 237 -13.01 17.88 -6.59
N ARG A 238 -13.38 18.13 -5.34
CA ARG A 238 -12.51 18.75 -4.34
C ARG A 238 -11.17 18.00 -4.20
N CYS A 239 -11.22 16.67 -4.03
CA CYS A 239 -10.00 15.86 -3.91
C CYS A 239 -9.11 15.96 -5.16
N ALA A 240 -9.72 16.02 -6.36
CA ALA A 240 -8.99 16.18 -7.61
C ALA A 240 -8.35 17.58 -7.72
N GLU A 241 -9.09 18.65 -7.38
CA GLU A 241 -8.63 20.04 -7.44
C GLU A 241 -7.52 20.34 -6.44
N GLU A 242 -7.63 19.80 -5.21
CA GLU A 242 -6.62 19.92 -4.16
C GLU A 242 -5.43 18.97 -4.36
N GLY A 243 -5.52 18.04 -5.31
CA GLY A 243 -4.45 17.07 -5.60
C GLY A 243 -4.19 16.08 -4.47
N ILE A 244 -5.23 15.75 -3.68
CA ILE A 244 -5.11 14.81 -2.56
C ILE A 244 -4.66 13.44 -3.08
N PRO A 245 -3.55 12.85 -2.56
CA PRO A 245 -3.08 11.55 -2.99
C PRO A 245 -3.95 10.41 -2.42
N PHE A 246 -4.32 9.46 -3.28
CA PHE A 246 -5.02 8.23 -2.91
C PHE A 246 -4.18 7.01 -3.27
N THR A 247 -3.81 6.19 -2.28
CA THR A 247 -3.20 4.89 -2.54
C THR A 247 -4.28 3.86 -2.82
N VAL A 248 -4.36 3.40 -4.06
CA VAL A 248 -5.42 2.50 -4.52
C VAL A 248 -4.88 1.10 -4.73
N VAL A 249 -5.64 0.09 -4.31
CA VAL A 249 -5.24 -1.32 -4.34
C VAL A 249 -6.07 -2.08 -5.37
N PRO A 250 -5.57 -2.28 -6.60
CA PRO A 250 -6.31 -2.98 -7.65
C PRO A 250 -6.73 -4.40 -7.27
N SER A 251 -5.93 -5.07 -6.42
CA SER A 251 -6.16 -6.43 -5.95
C SER A 251 -7.02 -6.52 -4.68
N ASN A 252 -7.67 -5.43 -4.25
CA ASN A 252 -8.45 -5.40 -3.02
C ASN A 252 -9.49 -6.52 -2.94
N THR A 253 -9.47 -7.26 -1.85
CA THR A 253 -10.28 -8.47 -1.66
C THR A 253 -11.77 -8.17 -1.55
N PHE A 254 -12.15 -7.02 -0.97
CA PHE A 254 -13.54 -6.64 -0.81
C PHE A 254 -14.26 -6.53 -2.16
N PHE A 255 -13.68 -5.82 -3.12
CA PHE A 255 -14.30 -5.64 -4.44
C PHE A 255 -14.28 -6.92 -5.28
N LEU A 256 -13.26 -7.76 -5.15
CA LEU A 256 -13.24 -9.08 -5.79
C LEU A 256 -14.35 -10.01 -5.25
N LYS A 257 -14.67 -9.92 -3.95
CA LYS A 257 -15.80 -10.65 -3.36
C LYS A 257 -17.14 -10.01 -3.69
N LYS A 258 -17.23 -8.68 -3.71
CA LYS A 258 -18.47 -7.94 -4.02
C LYS A 258 -18.94 -8.18 -5.46
N TRP A 259 -18.01 -8.30 -6.39
CA TRP A 259 -18.25 -8.53 -7.80
C TRP A 259 -17.46 -9.74 -8.32
N PRO A 260 -17.95 -10.98 -8.08
CA PRO A 260 -17.25 -12.20 -8.51
C PRO A 260 -17.20 -12.36 -10.03
N ASP A 261 -18.12 -11.75 -10.77
CA ASP A 261 -18.03 -11.64 -12.23
C ASP A 261 -16.93 -10.64 -12.60
N HIS A 262 -15.90 -11.12 -13.28
CA HIS A 262 -14.72 -10.33 -13.62
C HIS A 262 -15.04 -9.10 -14.48
N LYS A 263 -15.98 -9.22 -15.44
CA LYS A 263 -16.39 -8.08 -16.29
C LYS A 263 -17.11 -7.00 -15.46
N ILE A 264 -17.97 -7.41 -14.53
CA ILE A 264 -18.65 -6.49 -13.63
C ILE A 264 -17.60 -5.78 -12.75
N TRP A 265 -16.66 -6.53 -12.19
CA TRP A 265 -15.59 -5.98 -11.39
C TRP A 265 -14.73 -4.97 -12.18
N GLN A 266 -14.29 -5.31 -13.39
CA GLN A 266 -13.54 -4.41 -14.27
C GLN A 266 -14.28 -3.09 -14.52
N HIS A 267 -15.59 -3.15 -14.82
CA HIS A 267 -16.35 -1.96 -15.19
C HIS A 267 -16.77 -1.10 -13.99
N ARG A 268 -17.03 -1.71 -12.83
CA ARG A 268 -17.57 -1.03 -11.64
C ARG A 268 -16.51 -0.63 -10.63
N HIS A 269 -15.26 -1.06 -10.78
CA HIS A 269 -14.23 -0.75 -9.78
C HIS A 269 -14.03 0.77 -9.65
N PRO A 270 -14.08 1.32 -8.41
CA PRO A 270 -14.02 2.77 -8.18
C PRO A 270 -12.78 3.45 -8.76
N ILE A 271 -11.64 2.76 -8.81
CA ILE A 271 -10.38 3.29 -9.36
C ILE A 271 -10.59 3.91 -10.75
N ARG A 272 -11.43 3.31 -11.59
CA ARG A 272 -11.73 3.85 -12.93
C ARG A 272 -12.44 5.20 -12.87
N GLN A 273 -13.36 5.36 -11.91
CA GLN A 273 -14.12 6.60 -11.72
C GLN A 273 -13.23 7.68 -11.11
N MET A 274 -12.42 7.32 -10.10
CA MET A 274 -11.42 8.21 -9.49
C MET A 274 -10.46 8.77 -10.55
N ALA A 275 -9.92 7.88 -11.40
CA ALA A 275 -9.05 8.29 -12.50
C ALA A 275 -9.75 9.23 -13.49
N ARG A 276 -11.02 8.93 -13.88
CA ARG A 276 -11.82 9.78 -14.79
C ARG A 276 -12.05 11.18 -14.22
N ALA A 277 -12.19 11.30 -12.92
CA ALA A 277 -12.32 12.57 -12.24
C ALA A 277 -11.01 13.35 -12.14
N GLY A 278 -9.88 12.79 -12.59
CA GLY A 278 -8.57 13.44 -12.50
C GLY A 278 -7.95 13.40 -11.12
N MET A 279 -8.41 12.50 -10.23
CA MET A 279 -7.86 12.35 -8.90
C MET A 279 -6.41 11.85 -8.93
N THR A 280 -5.62 12.23 -7.95
CA THR A 280 -4.23 11.78 -7.80
C THR A 280 -4.21 10.37 -7.20
N ILE A 281 -4.18 9.34 -8.06
CA ILE A 281 -4.15 7.95 -7.66
C ILE A 281 -2.74 7.35 -7.77
N ILE A 282 -2.42 6.47 -6.82
CA ILE A 282 -1.13 5.77 -6.73
C ILE A 282 -1.44 4.29 -6.52
N PRO A 283 -1.19 3.43 -7.52
CA PRO A 283 -1.39 2.00 -7.38
C PRO A 283 -0.48 1.41 -6.31
N ALA A 284 -1.05 0.63 -5.40
CA ALA A 284 -0.37 0.01 -4.28
C ALA A 284 -0.77 -1.46 -4.12
N THR A 285 0.02 -2.22 -3.41
CA THR A 285 -0.15 -3.67 -3.28
C THR A 285 -0.84 -4.12 -2.00
N ASP A 286 -0.82 -3.28 -0.94
CA ASP A 286 -1.43 -3.59 0.34
C ASP A 286 -0.77 -4.83 1.01
N ASP A 287 -1.41 -5.97 0.98
CA ASP A 287 -0.92 -7.25 1.47
C ASP A 287 -0.36 -8.11 0.32
N TRP A 288 0.84 -7.86 -0.12
CA TRP A 288 1.48 -8.41 -1.30
C TRP A 288 1.27 -9.92 -1.52
N HIS A 289 1.76 -10.76 -0.60
CA HIS A 289 1.64 -12.21 -0.74
C HIS A 289 0.24 -12.73 -0.43
N MET A 290 -0.44 -12.15 0.56
CA MET A 290 -1.80 -12.53 0.93
C MET A 290 -2.79 -12.25 -0.22
N HIS A 291 -2.59 -11.15 -0.93
CA HIS A 291 -3.43 -10.76 -2.07
C HIS A 291 -3.01 -11.40 -3.40
N ASN A 292 -1.96 -12.23 -3.41
CA ASN A 292 -1.38 -12.78 -4.65
C ASN A 292 -1.05 -11.70 -5.68
N THR A 293 -0.49 -10.61 -5.21
CA THR A 293 -0.07 -9.47 -6.04
C THR A 293 1.41 -9.17 -5.86
N ASN A 294 1.92 -8.21 -6.57
CA ASN A 294 3.24 -7.60 -6.44
C ASN A 294 3.28 -6.31 -7.26
N GLY A 295 4.36 -5.54 -7.14
CA GLY A 295 4.48 -4.27 -7.85
C GLY A 295 4.32 -4.38 -9.38
N GLN A 296 4.64 -5.52 -10.01
CA GLN A 296 4.38 -5.76 -11.44
C GLN A 296 2.89 -6.02 -11.69
N LYS A 297 2.31 -7.01 -10.98
CA LYS A 297 0.91 -7.42 -11.17
C LYS A 297 -0.07 -6.29 -10.88
N CYS A 298 0.22 -5.46 -9.88
CA CYS A 298 -0.59 -4.30 -9.55
C CYS A 298 -0.77 -3.38 -10.76
N TYR A 299 0.32 -3.00 -11.41
CA TYR A 299 0.26 -2.16 -12.61
C TYR A 299 -0.28 -2.91 -13.85
N GLN A 300 -0.09 -4.23 -13.92
CA GLN A 300 -0.68 -5.05 -14.98
C GLN A 300 -2.22 -5.00 -14.91
N VAL A 301 -2.82 -5.13 -13.73
CA VAL A 301 -4.27 -4.97 -13.51
C VAL A 301 -4.74 -3.57 -13.92
N MET A 302 -3.97 -2.51 -13.62
CA MET A 302 -4.33 -1.16 -14.05
C MET A 302 -4.46 -1.07 -15.56
N ILE A 303 -3.57 -1.73 -16.32
CA ILE A 303 -3.60 -1.73 -17.78
C ILE A 303 -4.69 -2.66 -18.32
N GLU A 304 -4.63 -3.95 -17.97
CA GLU A 304 -5.43 -4.99 -18.62
C GLU A 304 -6.90 -4.96 -18.18
N ASP A 305 -7.15 -4.62 -16.92
CA ASP A 305 -8.50 -4.65 -16.35
C ASP A 305 -9.15 -3.27 -16.26
N PHE A 306 -8.36 -2.23 -15.93
CA PHE A 306 -8.92 -0.88 -15.73
C PHE A 306 -8.68 0.06 -16.93
N GLY A 307 -7.95 -0.39 -17.94
CA GLY A 307 -7.80 0.31 -19.22
C GLY A 307 -6.88 1.53 -19.17
N PHE A 308 -5.88 1.51 -18.26
CA PHE A 308 -4.85 2.54 -18.26
C PHE A 308 -3.88 2.33 -19.41
N ASP A 309 -3.59 3.40 -20.15
CA ASP A 309 -2.50 3.42 -21.11
C ASP A 309 -1.15 3.68 -20.42
N LEU A 310 -0.07 3.61 -21.18
CA LEU A 310 1.26 3.82 -20.65
C LEU A 310 1.50 5.26 -20.18
N ASP A 311 0.77 6.24 -20.73
CA ASP A 311 0.82 7.62 -20.23
C ASP A 311 0.14 7.74 -18.85
N GLY A 312 -0.99 7.06 -18.66
CA GLY A 312 -1.65 6.94 -17.35
C GLY A 312 -0.78 6.22 -16.32
N ILE A 313 -0.08 5.15 -16.72
CA ILE A 313 0.87 4.46 -15.84
C ILE A 313 2.06 5.37 -15.48
N ARG A 314 2.59 6.10 -16.46
CA ARG A 314 3.66 7.08 -16.22
C ARG A 314 3.23 8.16 -15.21
N GLN A 315 1.98 8.62 -15.34
CA GLN A 315 1.41 9.58 -14.37
C GLN A 315 1.27 8.97 -12.98
N CYS A 316 0.86 7.69 -12.86
CA CYS A 316 0.80 7.00 -11.56
C CYS A 316 2.19 6.93 -10.89
N ILE A 317 3.27 6.71 -11.67
CA ILE A 317 4.63 6.75 -11.14
C ILE A 317 4.98 8.15 -10.64
N GLU A 318 4.68 9.18 -11.41
CA GLU A 318 4.93 10.57 -11.02
C GLU A 318 4.13 10.96 -9.77
N ASN A 319 2.86 10.53 -9.67
CA ASN A 319 2.03 10.70 -8.48
C ASN A 319 2.68 10.05 -7.25
N GLY A 320 3.20 8.82 -7.38
CA GLY A 320 3.91 8.12 -6.31
C GLY A 320 5.15 8.86 -5.84
N ILE A 321 5.95 9.42 -6.76
CA ILE A 321 7.10 10.25 -6.43
C ILE A 321 6.65 11.50 -5.66
N ASN A 322 5.61 12.18 -6.15
CA ASN A 322 5.15 13.44 -5.56
C ASN A 322 4.54 13.23 -4.16
N ALA A 323 3.84 12.12 -3.94
CA ALA A 323 3.20 11.78 -2.68
C ALA A 323 4.15 11.15 -1.64
N ALA A 324 5.34 10.69 -2.05
CA ALA A 324 6.35 10.17 -1.14
C ALA A 324 6.76 11.24 -0.11
N TRP A 325 6.88 10.84 1.15
CA TRP A 325 7.27 11.76 2.23
C TRP A 325 8.78 11.95 2.29
N GLN A 326 9.30 12.49 1.21
CA GLN A 326 10.72 12.79 1.02
C GLN A 326 10.94 14.26 0.67
N PRO A 327 12.15 14.78 0.91
CA PRO A 327 12.50 16.16 0.54
C PRO A 327 12.30 16.41 -0.96
N GLU A 328 11.86 17.63 -1.31
CA GLU A 328 11.62 18.02 -2.71
C GLU A 328 12.87 17.90 -3.59
N SER A 329 14.06 18.09 -3.01
CA SER A 329 15.33 17.86 -3.70
C SER A 329 15.48 16.41 -4.17
N THR A 330 15.12 15.43 -3.33
CA THR A 330 15.11 14.00 -3.66
C THR A 330 14.06 13.68 -4.72
N LYS A 331 12.84 14.17 -4.54
CA LYS A 331 11.74 13.96 -5.51
C LYS A 331 12.06 14.53 -6.88
N LYS A 332 12.75 15.68 -6.95
CA LYS A 332 13.19 16.28 -8.21
C LYS A 332 14.18 15.37 -8.96
N ILE A 333 15.12 14.72 -8.23
CA ILE A 333 16.04 13.75 -8.81
C ILE A 333 15.25 12.54 -9.33
N TRP A 334 14.36 11.98 -8.52
CA TRP A 334 13.55 10.83 -8.90
C TRP A 334 12.66 11.10 -10.11
N ARG A 335 11.98 12.26 -10.17
CA ARG A 335 11.19 12.63 -11.36
C ARG A 335 12.06 12.60 -12.62
N LYS A 336 13.25 13.21 -12.57
CA LYS A 336 14.16 13.23 -13.71
C LYS A 336 14.63 11.81 -14.10
N GLU A 337 15.05 11.02 -13.13
CA GLU A 337 15.69 9.72 -13.39
C GLU A 337 14.67 8.63 -13.70
N TRP A 338 13.62 8.52 -12.89
CA TRP A 338 12.64 7.43 -13.02
C TRP A 338 11.77 7.61 -14.25
N LEU A 339 11.32 8.83 -14.54
CA LEU A 339 10.51 9.07 -15.75
C LEU A 339 11.36 8.90 -17.03
N ALA A 340 12.63 9.32 -17.03
CA ALA A 340 13.53 9.05 -18.14
C ALA A 340 13.83 7.55 -18.31
N GLU A 341 13.93 6.81 -17.21
CA GLU A 341 14.08 5.35 -17.28
C GLU A 341 12.82 4.66 -17.79
N PHE A 342 11.64 5.09 -17.31
CA PHE A 342 10.36 4.63 -17.83
C PHE A 342 10.28 4.83 -19.36
N ASP A 343 10.58 6.03 -19.83
CA ASP A 343 10.51 6.37 -21.26
C ASP A 343 11.51 5.54 -22.09
N ARG A 344 12.72 5.28 -21.56
CA ARG A 344 13.69 4.37 -22.23
C ARG A 344 13.20 2.92 -22.28
N LEU A 345 12.60 2.42 -21.20
CA LEU A 345 12.05 1.06 -21.17
C LEU A 345 10.86 0.92 -22.11
N ARG A 346 9.96 1.92 -22.12
CA ARG A 346 8.82 2.00 -23.04
C ARG A 346 9.26 1.91 -24.51
N ALA A 347 10.30 2.62 -24.89
CA ALA A 347 10.85 2.60 -26.26
C ALA A 347 11.39 1.22 -26.69
N THR A 348 11.54 0.27 -25.76
CA THR A 348 11.98 -1.11 -26.03
C THR A 348 10.85 -2.13 -26.01
N LEU A 349 9.61 -1.74 -25.80
CA LEU A 349 8.46 -2.65 -25.86
C LEU A 349 8.32 -3.25 -27.27
N ILE A 350 7.98 -4.55 -27.33
CA ILE A 350 7.69 -5.26 -28.57
C ILE A 350 6.42 -4.70 -29.20
N GLU A 351 5.39 -4.53 -28.39
CA GLU A 351 4.10 -3.94 -28.74
C GLU A 351 3.60 -3.11 -27.56
N GLU A 352 3.16 -1.88 -27.84
CA GLU A 352 2.38 -1.15 -26.83
C GLU A 352 1.00 -1.81 -26.70
N PRO A 353 0.45 -1.94 -25.46
CA PRO A 353 -0.88 -2.50 -25.27
C PRO A 353 -1.88 -1.71 -26.13
N LEU A 354 -2.59 -2.42 -27.01
CA LEU A 354 -3.66 -1.84 -27.81
C LEU A 354 -4.90 -1.67 -26.93
N PHE A 355 -5.23 -0.43 -26.64
CA PHE A 355 -6.48 -0.13 -25.89
C PHE A 355 -7.66 -0.14 -26.86
N THR A 356 -8.67 -0.95 -26.57
CA THR A 356 -9.94 -0.86 -27.29
C THR A 356 -10.59 0.48 -26.98
N LYS A 357 -11.31 1.08 -27.93
CA LYS A 357 -12.01 2.37 -27.76
C LYS A 357 -12.98 2.40 -26.56
N GLU A 358 -13.43 1.23 -26.11
CA GLU A 358 -14.27 1.07 -24.92
C GLU A 358 -13.53 1.39 -23.59
N PHE A 359 -12.21 1.35 -23.61
CA PHE A 359 -11.33 1.61 -22.48
C PHE A 359 -10.49 2.88 -22.65
N HIS A 360 -10.94 3.86 -23.45
CA HIS A 360 -10.25 5.15 -23.51
C HIS A 360 -10.03 5.69 -22.12
N THR A 361 -8.77 5.88 -21.80
CA THR A 361 -8.35 6.28 -20.48
C THR A 361 -8.98 7.60 -20.09
N PRO A 362 -9.36 7.68 -18.85
CA PRO A 362 -9.91 8.88 -18.22
C PRO A 362 -8.99 10.10 -18.31
N TYR A 363 -7.69 9.89 -18.32
CA TYR A 363 -6.66 10.96 -18.40
C TYR A 363 -6.67 11.71 -19.74
N GLN A 364 -6.95 11.05 -20.86
CA GLN A 364 -7.05 11.71 -22.17
C GLN A 364 -8.33 12.53 -22.31
N LEU A 365 -9.43 12.10 -21.69
CA LEU A 365 -10.68 12.86 -21.64
C LEU A 365 -10.56 14.15 -20.82
N ALA A 366 -9.84 14.13 -19.71
CA ALA A 366 -9.61 15.33 -18.91
C ALA A 366 -8.75 16.39 -19.62
N LYS A 367 -7.85 15.99 -20.53
CA LYS A 367 -7.08 16.92 -21.38
C LYS A 367 -7.85 17.45 -22.57
N SER A 368 -8.90 16.77 -23.02
CA SER A 368 -9.74 17.21 -24.15
C SER A 368 -10.88 18.14 -23.76
N ILE A 369 -11.12 18.37 -22.45
CA ILE A 369 -12.17 19.24 -21.90
C ILE A 369 -11.58 20.61 -21.46
N LYS A 370 -10.28 20.79 -21.53
CA LYS A 370 -9.62 22.09 -21.46
C LYS A 370 -9.30 22.59 -22.84
#